data_8c46638f1c892ae0000d462db49a09d0
#
_entry.id   8c46638f1c892ae0000d462db49a09d0
#
_cell.length_a   1.000
_cell.length_b   1.000
_cell.length_c   1.000
_cell.angle_alpha   90.00
_cell.angle_beta   90.00
_cell.angle_gamma   90.00
#
_symmetry.space_group_name_H-M   'P 1'
#
loop_
_entity.id
_entity.type
_entity.pdbx_description
1 polymer ?
#
loop_
_entity_poly.entity_id
_entity_poly.type
_entity_poly.pdbx_seq_one_letter_code
_entity_poly.pdbx_strand_id
1 'polypeptide(L)'
;MQKWELTPEAAAGFASLFYIGVTFGRFANGFLAIKFSDCFLIRMGLGIIAAGVALLFVPFHSAFALVGFVIIGLGCAPIDPCLIHMTPSVFGEEKSQAMIGVQTAFSYIGYLSMPTLFGLIVYYISISLLPVFILGLLLLISVMHVVLFKKKTNGAEESAQNEG
;
A
#
# COMPACT_ATOMS: atom_id res chain seq x y z
N MET A 1 29.40 -9.37 -0.25
CA MET A 1 27.96 -9.50 0.16
C MET A 1 27.92 -9.39 1.68
N GLN A 2 27.54 -8.23 2.20
CA GLN A 2 27.44 -8.00 3.63
C GLN A 2 26.17 -8.70 4.12
N LYS A 3 26.33 -9.78 4.87
CA LYS A 3 25.22 -10.48 5.55
C LYS A 3 24.64 -9.47 6.55
N TRP A 4 23.43 -9.04 6.34
CA TRP A 4 22.62 -8.35 7.33
C TRP A 4 22.28 -9.38 8.42
N GLU A 5 23.08 -9.49 9.44
CA GLU A 5 22.68 -10.15 10.67
C GLU A 5 21.67 -9.22 11.35
N LEU A 6 20.40 -9.34 10.94
CA LEU A 6 19.30 -8.61 11.58
C LEU A 6 19.09 -9.23 12.95
N THR A 7 19.60 -8.56 13.97
CA THR A 7 19.18 -8.87 15.33
C THR A 7 17.67 -8.59 15.48
N PRO A 8 16.96 -9.29 16.36
CA PRO A 8 15.53 -9.03 16.62
C PRO A 8 15.24 -7.55 16.94
N GLU A 9 16.19 -6.88 17.60
CA GLU A 9 16.13 -5.46 17.93
C GLU A 9 16.19 -4.55 16.70
N ALA A 10 17.04 -4.88 15.73
CA ALA A 10 17.12 -4.14 14.48
C ALA A 10 15.83 -4.32 13.65
N ALA A 11 15.27 -5.53 13.60
CA ALA A 11 13.99 -5.79 12.92
C ALA A 11 12.84 -5.02 13.56
N ALA A 12 12.78 -4.95 14.90
CA ALA A 12 11.81 -4.13 15.62
C ALA A 12 11.96 -2.63 15.32
N GLY A 13 13.22 -2.15 15.21
CA GLY A 13 13.52 -0.78 14.80
C GLY A 13 12.99 -0.44 13.41
N PHE A 14 13.17 -1.31 12.42
CA PHE A 14 12.63 -1.13 11.06
C PHE A 14 11.10 -1.09 11.05
N ALA A 15 10.45 -1.99 11.81
CA ALA A 15 9.00 -1.98 11.95
C ALA A 15 8.49 -0.68 12.58
N SER A 16 9.14 -0.19 13.64
CA SER A 16 8.79 1.07 14.30
C SER A 16 8.88 2.26 13.34
N LEU A 17 9.92 2.35 12.53
CA LEU A 17 10.10 3.40 11.53
C LEU A 17 9.02 3.37 10.45
N PHE A 18 8.63 2.18 10.00
CA PHE A 18 7.52 2.02 9.07
C PHE A 18 6.23 2.58 9.67
N TYR A 19 5.88 2.21 10.92
CA TYR A 19 4.70 2.72 11.59
C TYR A 19 4.73 4.22 11.87
N ILE A 20 5.89 4.79 12.13
CA ILE A 20 6.07 6.25 12.20
C ILE A 20 5.68 6.88 10.86
N GLY A 21 6.18 6.35 9.74
CA GLY A 21 5.80 6.80 8.40
C GLY A 21 4.28 6.71 8.16
N VAL A 22 3.65 5.59 8.51
CA VAL A 22 2.19 5.42 8.40
C VAL A 22 1.44 6.45 9.23
N THR A 23 1.87 6.71 10.46
CA THR A 23 1.21 7.66 11.37
C THR A 23 1.25 9.08 10.80
N PHE A 24 2.43 9.55 10.41
CA PHE A 24 2.57 10.86 9.77
C PHE A 24 1.82 10.95 8.44
N GLY A 25 1.85 9.88 7.65
CA GLY A 25 1.13 9.81 6.39
C GLY A 25 -0.39 9.87 6.58
N ARG A 26 -0.95 9.20 7.59
CA ARG A 26 -2.39 9.28 7.93
C ARG A 26 -2.79 10.67 8.39
N PHE A 27 -1.96 11.31 9.21
CA PHE A 27 -2.20 12.68 9.63
C PHE A 27 -2.20 13.64 8.44
N ALA A 28 -1.20 13.57 7.56
CA ALA A 28 -1.13 14.36 6.34
C ALA A 28 -2.31 14.08 5.41
N ASN A 29 -2.70 12.80 5.24
CA ASN A 29 -3.81 12.41 4.40
C ASN A 29 -5.15 13.01 4.87
N GLY A 30 -5.37 13.18 6.17
CA GLY A 30 -6.56 13.86 6.71
C GLY A 30 -6.74 15.27 6.16
N PHE A 31 -5.65 16.01 5.95
CA PHE A 31 -5.69 17.34 5.34
C PHE A 31 -5.75 17.29 3.81
N LEU A 32 -5.02 16.36 3.20
CA LEU A 32 -4.98 16.23 1.75
C LEU A 32 -6.32 15.74 1.17
N ALA A 33 -7.05 14.89 1.87
CA ALA A 33 -8.36 14.36 1.47
C ALA A 33 -9.44 15.46 1.33
N ILE A 34 -9.24 16.62 1.96
CA ILE A 34 -10.13 17.77 1.81
C ILE A 34 -9.96 18.44 0.42
N LYS A 35 -8.74 18.35 -0.15
CA LYS A 35 -8.35 19.09 -1.36
C LYS A 35 -8.24 18.22 -2.61
N PHE A 36 -7.92 16.95 -2.45
CA PHE A 36 -7.59 16.04 -3.53
C PHE A 36 -8.55 14.85 -3.57
N SER A 37 -8.81 14.32 -4.77
CA SER A 37 -9.64 13.13 -4.94
C SER A 37 -8.92 11.89 -4.41
N ASP A 38 -9.69 10.91 -3.92
CA ASP A 38 -9.17 9.63 -3.43
C ASP A 38 -8.27 8.92 -4.46
N CYS A 39 -8.66 8.97 -5.74
CA CYS A 39 -7.86 8.43 -6.84
C CYS A 39 -6.47 9.05 -6.95
N PHE A 40 -6.38 10.38 -6.78
CA PHE A 40 -5.12 11.09 -6.82
C PHE A 40 -4.25 10.71 -5.62
N LEU A 41 -4.85 10.62 -4.42
CA LEU A 41 -4.15 10.25 -3.19
C LEU A 41 -3.60 8.82 -3.26
N ILE A 42 -4.35 7.88 -3.82
CA ILE A 42 -3.88 6.51 -4.03
C ILE A 42 -2.70 6.48 -5.01
N ARG A 43 -2.79 7.19 -6.15
CA ARG A 43 -1.69 7.25 -7.12
C ARG A 43 -0.44 7.91 -6.54
N MET A 44 -0.61 8.97 -5.77
CA MET A 44 0.48 9.63 -5.05
C MET A 44 1.12 8.67 -4.04
N GLY A 45 0.30 7.95 -3.26
CA GLY A 45 0.76 6.94 -2.32
C GLY A 45 1.58 5.83 -3.00
N LEU A 46 1.09 5.28 -4.12
CA LEU A 46 1.82 4.28 -4.91
C LEU A 46 3.16 4.82 -5.44
N GLY A 47 3.20 6.08 -5.89
CA GLY A 47 4.44 6.74 -6.31
C GLY A 47 5.45 6.89 -5.17
N ILE A 48 4.98 7.25 -3.98
CA ILE A 48 5.82 7.36 -2.77
C ILE A 48 6.35 5.99 -2.36
N ILE A 49 5.52 4.93 -2.39
CA ILE A 49 5.97 3.56 -2.14
C ILE A 49 7.04 3.14 -3.15
N ALA A 50 6.83 3.42 -4.44
CA ALA A 50 7.81 3.10 -5.48
C ALA A 50 9.17 3.79 -5.23
N ALA A 51 9.17 5.05 -4.83
CA ALA A 51 10.38 5.77 -4.45
C ALA A 51 11.06 5.14 -3.21
N GLY A 52 10.29 4.77 -2.18
CA GLY A 52 10.80 4.07 -1.00
C GLY A 52 11.41 2.71 -1.35
N VAL A 53 10.75 1.94 -2.21
CA VAL A 53 11.29 0.64 -2.70
C VAL A 53 12.57 0.84 -3.49
N ALA A 54 12.65 1.87 -4.36
CA ALA A 54 13.86 2.18 -5.11
C ALA A 54 15.04 2.48 -4.18
N LEU A 55 14.80 3.16 -3.05
CA LEU A 55 15.82 3.41 -2.01
C LEU A 55 16.33 2.11 -1.36
N LEU A 56 15.48 1.08 -1.22
CA LEU A 56 15.92 -0.22 -0.68
C LEU A 56 16.87 -0.97 -1.62
N PHE A 57 16.84 -0.69 -2.93
CA PHE A 57 17.77 -1.27 -3.89
C PHE A 57 19.15 -0.59 -3.92
N VAL A 58 19.32 0.55 -3.22
CA VAL A 58 20.58 1.27 -3.17
C VAL A 58 21.49 0.66 -2.09
N PRO A 59 22.59 -0.03 -2.44
CA PRO A 59 23.37 -0.83 -1.48
C PRO A 59 24.37 -0.02 -0.64
N PHE A 60 24.30 1.33 -0.66
CA PHE A 60 25.39 2.17 -0.14
C PHE A 60 25.41 2.33 1.38
N HIS A 61 24.28 2.31 2.10
CA HIS A 61 24.27 2.53 3.58
C HIS A 61 22.97 2.04 4.20
N SER A 62 23.03 1.51 5.42
CA SER A 62 21.87 1.12 6.24
C SER A 62 20.85 2.25 6.42
N ALA A 63 21.32 3.51 6.43
CA ALA A 63 20.48 4.69 6.54
C ALA A 63 19.45 4.81 5.39
N PHE A 64 19.81 4.41 4.17
CA PHE A 64 18.87 4.43 3.04
C PHE A 64 17.72 3.43 3.22
N ALA A 65 18.00 2.28 3.80
CA ALA A 65 16.98 1.31 4.15
C ALA A 65 16.01 1.86 5.20
N LEU A 66 16.53 2.51 6.27
CA LEU A 66 15.72 3.13 7.31
C LEU A 66 14.79 4.21 6.74
N VAL A 67 15.31 5.11 5.91
CA VAL A 67 14.54 6.14 5.23
C VAL A 67 13.53 5.52 4.25
N GLY A 68 13.93 4.49 3.52
CA GLY A 68 13.07 3.74 2.61
C GLY A 68 11.83 3.18 3.32
N PHE A 69 11.98 2.58 4.50
CA PHE A 69 10.86 2.08 5.31
C PHE A 69 9.89 3.18 5.75
N VAL A 70 10.40 4.33 6.18
CA VAL A 70 9.57 5.49 6.54
C VAL A 70 8.77 5.98 5.33
N ILE A 71 9.41 6.09 4.16
CA ILE A 71 8.79 6.54 2.92
C ILE A 71 7.72 5.54 2.46
N ILE A 72 7.99 4.23 2.53
CA ILE A 72 7.00 3.19 2.21
C ILE A 72 5.80 3.30 3.14
N GLY A 73 6.02 3.45 4.46
CA GLY A 73 4.95 3.64 5.44
C GLY A 73 4.09 4.87 5.14
N LEU A 74 4.72 5.98 4.80
CA LEU A 74 4.04 7.23 4.43
C LEU A 74 3.19 7.07 3.16
N GLY A 75 3.69 6.34 2.16
CA GLY A 75 2.96 6.05 0.92
C GLY A 75 1.81 5.05 1.11
N CYS A 76 1.91 4.11 2.05
CA CYS A 76 0.82 3.17 2.38
C CYS A 76 -0.36 3.86 3.10
N ALA A 77 -0.10 4.95 3.80
CA ALA A 77 -1.05 5.59 4.69
C ALA A 77 -2.38 6.03 4.04
N PRO A 78 -2.42 6.64 2.84
CA PRO A 78 -3.66 7.06 2.19
C PRO A 78 -4.46 5.93 1.53
N ILE A 79 -3.84 4.78 1.25
CA ILE A 79 -4.44 3.75 0.40
C ILE A 79 -5.70 3.16 1.03
N ASP A 80 -5.61 2.64 2.26
CA ASP A 80 -6.73 2.01 2.95
C ASP A 80 -7.94 2.96 3.15
N PRO A 81 -7.77 4.17 3.72
CA PRO A 81 -8.91 5.05 3.95
C PRO A 81 -9.53 5.55 2.65
N CYS A 82 -8.74 5.84 1.62
CA CYS A 82 -9.27 6.26 0.32
C CYS A 82 -10.04 5.14 -0.38
N LEU A 83 -9.61 3.88 -0.29
CA LEU A 83 -10.35 2.74 -0.83
C LEU A 83 -11.70 2.55 -0.14
N ILE A 84 -11.75 2.67 1.19
CA ILE A 84 -13.00 2.58 1.96
C ILE A 84 -13.93 3.74 1.58
N HIS A 85 -13.41 4.95 1.49
CA HIS A 85 -14.18 6.15 1.14
C HIS A 85 -14.77 6.08 -0.28
N MET A 86 -14.08 5.44 -1.21
CA MET A 86 -14.55 5.23 -2.59
C MET A 86 -15.61 4.12 -2.73
N THR A 87 -15.76 3.24 -1.76
CA THR A 87 -16.62 2.05 -1.88
C THR A 87 -18.08 2.40 -2.18
N PRO A 88 -18.73 3.40 -1.53
CA PRO A 88 -20.10 3.79 -1.86
C PRO A 88 -20.26 4.30 -3.30
N SER A 89 -19.29 5.04 -3.79
CA SER A 89 -19.33 5.60 -5.16
C SER A 89 -19.15 4.55 -6.26
N VAL A 90 -18.58 3.38 -5.93
CA VAL A 90 -18.32 2.28 -6.88
C VAL A 90 -19.43 1.23 -6.85
N PHE A 91 -19.96 0.90 -5.67
CA PHE A 91 -20.89 -0.21 -5.46
C PHE A 91 -22.31 0.25 -5.11
N GLY A 92 -22.54 1.56 -4.94
CA GLY A 92 -23.82 2.13 -4.49
C GLY A 92 -23.96 2.08 -2.96
N GLU A 93 -24.81 2.98 -2.43
CA GLU A 93 -24.97 3.15 -0.98
C GLU A 93 -25.54 1.90 -0.30
N GLU A 94 -26.50 1.22 -0.94
CA GLU A 94 -27.17 0.04 -0.39
C GLU A 94 -26.21 -1.13 -0.12
N LYS A 95 -25.20 -1.32 -0.99
CA LYS A 95 -24.24 -2.43 -0.90
C LYS A 95 -22.94 -2.04 -0.23
N SER A 96 -22.73 -0.75 0.03
CA SER A 96 -21.44 -0.22 0.50
C SER A 96 -21.03 -0.80 1.84
N GLN A 97 -21.93 -0.95 2.80
CA GLN A 97 -21.63 -1.51 4.12
C GLN A 97 -21.16 -2.97 4.05
N ALA A 98 -21.83 -3.79 3.26
CA ALA A 98 -21.43 -5.19 3.05
C ALA A 98 -20.06 -5.27 2.36
N MET A 99 -19.82 -4.42 1.36
CA MET A 99 -18.54 -4.37 0.62
C MET A 99 -17.39 -3.89 1.49
N ILE A 100 -17.61 -2.86 2.34
CA ILE A 100 -16.62 -2.42 3.32
C ILE A 100 -16.30 -3.54 4.33
N GLY A 101 -17.31 -4.27 4.78
CA GLY A 101 -17.11 -5.42 5.67
C GLY A 101 -16.24 -6.51 5.03
N VAL A 102 -16.52 -6.88 3.78
CA VAL A 102 -15.73 -7.85 3.02
C VAL A 102 -14.30 -7.34 2.79
N GLN A 103 -14.14 -6.08 2.37
CA GLN A 103 -12.84 -5.44 2.15
C GLN A 103 -12.00 -5.46 3.43
N THR A 104 -12.59 -5.10 4.56
CA THR A 104 -11.93 -5.09 5.87
C THR A 104 -11.54 -6.50 6.30
N ALA A 105 -12.40 -7.50 6.10
CA ALA A 105 -12.08 -8.90 6.40
C ALA A 105 -10.89 -9.41 5.59
N PHE A 106 -10.84 -9.12 4.28
CA PHE A 106 -9.69 -9.48 3.43
C PHE A 106 -8.42 -8.73 3.83
N SER A 107 -8.51 -7.47 4.25
CA SER A 107 -7.38 -6.71 4.78
C SER A 107 -6.79 -7.37 6.02
N TYR A 108 -7.62 -7.80 6.97
CA TYR A 108 -7.14 -8.51 8.17
C TYR A 108 -6.52 -9.87 7.84
N ILE A 109 -7.08 -10.63 6.90
CA ILE A 109 -6.46 -11.86 6.40
C ILE A 109 -5.09 -11.56 5.82
N GLY A 110 -4.95 -10.49 5.03
CA GLY A 110 -3.67 -10.03 4.50
C GLY A 110 -2.66 -9.66 5.60
N TYR A 111 -3.08 -8.89 6.60
CA TYR A 111 -2.22 -8.50 7.73
C TYR A 111 -1.68 -9.68 8.53
N LEU A 112 -2.46 -10.76 8.66
CA LEU A 112 -2.02 -11.99 9.35
C LEU A 112 -1.17 -12.89 8.45
N SER A 113 -1.56 -13.02 7.18
CA SER A 113 -0.94 -13.97 6.25
C SER A 113 0.40 -13.48 5.71
N MET A 114 0.50 -12.20 5.36
CA MET A 114 1.68 -11.65 4.67
C MET A 114 2.97 -11.71 5.51
N PRO A 115 2.98 -11.34 6.80
CA PRO A 115 4.16 -11.50 7.64
C PRO A 115 4.57 -12.97 7.79
N THR A 116 3.59 -13.88 7.91
CA THR A 116 3.84 -15.33 8.04
C THR A 116 4.45 -15.89 6.75
N LEU A 117 3.87 -15.57 5.59
CA LEU A 117 4.39 -15.97 4.28
C LEU A 117 5.81 -15.43 4.06
N PHE A 118 6.03 -14.16 4.38
CA PHE A 118 7.35 -13.56 4.25
C PHE A 118 8.35 -14.19 5.22
N GLY A 119 7.94 -14.50 6.45
CA GLY A 119 8.76 -15.21 7.43
C GLY A 119 9.22 -16.58 6.92
N LEU A 120 8.34 -17.33 6.26
CA LEU A 120 8.70 -18.60 5.60
C LEU A 120 9.70 -18.39 4.46
N ILE A 121 9.50 -17.36 3.63
CA ILE A 121 10.43 -17.03 2.53
C ILE A 121 11.81 -16.69 3.09
N VAL A 122 11.89 -15.90 4.16
CA VAL A 122 13.16 -15.55 4.81
C VAL A 122 13.85 -16.78 5.40
N TYR A 123 13.07 -17.67 6.01
CA TYR A 123 13.60 -18.89 6.62
C TYR A 123 14.21 -19.85 5.59
N TYR A 124 13.54 -20.06 4.45
CA TYR A 124 13.98 -21.04 3.43
C TYR A 124 14.94 -20.47 2.39
N ILE A 125 14.92 -19.16 2.12
CA ILE A 125 15.67 -18.57 0.99
C ILE A 125 16.63 -17.49 1.48
N SER A 126 16.18 -16.27 1.71
CA SER A 126 17.00 -15.14 2.18
C SER A 126 16.17 -13.89 2.46
N ILE A 127 16.59 -13.10 3.43
CA ILE A 127 16.02 -11.77 3.70
C ILE A 127 16.29 -10.77 2.57
N SER A 128 17.30 -11.01 1.73
CA SER A 128 17.62 -10.17 0.57
C SER A 128 16.49 -10.11 -0.48
N LEU A 129 15.48 -10.99 -0.38
CA LEU A 129 14.29 -10.97 -1.23
C LEU A 129 13.24 -9.94 -0.80
N LEU A 130 13.40 -9.30 0.35
CA LEU A 130 12.44 -8.30 0.87
C LEU A 130 12.11 -7.20 -0.15
N PRO A 131 13.08 -6.52 -0.79
CA PRO A 131 12.76 -5.48 -1.77
C PRO A 131 12.01 -6.02 -2.99
N VAL A 132 12.34 -7.23 -3.44
CA VAL A 132 11.68 -7.89 -4.58
C VAL A 132 10.24 -8.28 -4.21
N PHE A 133 10.03 -8.77 -3.00
CA PHE A 133 8.71 -9.11 -2.47
C PHE A 133 7.81 -7.87 -2.39
N ILE A 134 8.31 -6.76 -1.83
CA ILE A 134 7.56 -5.49 -1.75
C ILE A 134 7.28 -4.94 -3.16
N LEU A 135 8.24 -5.03 -4.08
CA LEU A 135 8.06 -4.64 -5.47
C LEU A 135 6.94 -5.44 -6.15
N GLY A 136 6.90 -6.75 -5.93
CA GLY A 136 5.83 -7.62 -6.44
C GLY A 136 4.45 -7.21 -5.93
N LEU A 137 4.33 -6.91 -4.64
CA LEU A 137 3.08 -6.41 -4.04
C LEU A 137 2.70 -5.04 -4.62
N LEU A 138 3.66 -4.13 -4.79
CA LEU A 138 3.43 -2.82 -5.38
C LEU A 138 2.90 -2.93 -6.82
N LEU A 139 3.49 -3.81 -7.63
CA LEU A 139 3.03 -4.08 -8.99
C LEU A 139 1.61 -4.65 -8.99
N LEU A 140 1.32 -5.61 -8.11
CA LEU A 140 -0.01 -6.20 -7.97
C LEU A 140 -1.06 -5.12 -7.63
N ILE A 141 -0.81 -4.28 -6.63
CA ILE A 141 -1.72 -3.20 -6.24
C ILE A 141 -1.88 -2.19 -7.37
N SER A 142 -0.79 -1.83 -8.07
CA SER A 142 -0.83 -0.89 -9.19
C SER A 142 -1.68 -1.41 -10.35
N VAL A 143 -1.53 -2.69 -10.70
CA VAL A 143 -2.34 -3.33 -11.74
C VAL A 143 -3.81 -3.37 -11.34
N MET A 144 -4.11 -3.80 -10.11
CA MET A 144 -5.48 -3.82 -9.59
C MET A 144 -6.12 -2.42 -9.62
N HIS A 145 -5.37 -1.40 -9.22
CA HIS A 145 -5.83 -0.02 -9.27
C HIS A 145 -6.19 0.42 -10.70
N VAL A 146 -5.31 0.16 -11.68
CA VAL A 146 -5.56 0.51 -13.08
C VAL A 146 -6.79 -0.22 -13.63
N VAL A 147 -6.94 -1.51 -13.33
CA VAL A 147 -8.09 -2.32 -13.78
C VAL A 147 -9.41 -1.78 -13.22
N LEU A 148 -9.45 -1.47 -11.92
CA LEU A 148 -10.64 -0.94 -11.25
C LEU A 148 -11.04 0.43 -11.82
N PHE A 149 -10.06 1.31 -12.06
CA PHE A 149 -10.35 2.64 -12.61
C PHE A 149 -10.82 2.60 -14.05
N LYS A 150 -10.23 1.75 -14.89
CA LYS A 150 -10.68 1.55 -16.27
C LYS A 150 -12.15 1.07 -16.32
N LYS A 151 -12.53 0.17 -15.42
CA LYS A 151 -13.91 -0.32 -15.32
C LYS A 151 -14.89 0.77 -14.89
N LYS A 152 -14.48 1.67 -13.96
CA LYS A 152 -15.31 2.81 -13.53
C LYS A 152 -15.56 3.81 -14.66
N THR A 153 -14.55 4.12 -15.47
CA THR A 153 -14.66 5.05 -16.60
C THR A 153 -15.59 4.49 -17.68
N ASN A 154 -15.42 3.23 -18.04
CA ASN A 154 -16.28 2.59 -19.05
C ASN A 154 -17.75 2.46 -18.59
N GLY A 155 -17.99 2.15 -17.31
CA GLY A 155 -19.37 2.08 -16.77
C GLY A 155 -20.06 3.44 -16.69
N ALA A 156 -19.33 4.52 -16.47
CA ALA A 156 -19.88 5.87 -16.49
C ALA A 156 -20.25 6.34 -17.92
N GLU A 157 -19.45 5.95 -18.92
CA GLU A 157 -19.75 6.23 -20.35
C GLU A 157 -20.98 5.45 -20.85
N GLU A 158 -21.13 4.18 -20.42
CA GLU A 158 -22.26 3.33 -20.79
C GLU A 158 -23.58 3.82 -20.16
N SER A 159 -23.53 4.34 -18.93
CA SER A 159 -24.71 4.96 -18.28
C SER A 159 -25.13 6.26 -18.95
N ALA A 160 -24.19 7.10 -19.36
CA ALA A 160 -24.47 8.34 -20.06
C ALA A 160 -25.04 8.12 -21.48
N GLN A 161 -24.69 7.00 -22.11
CA GLN A 161 -25.18 6.63 -23.46
C GLN A 161 -26.59 6.04 -23.46
N ASN A 162 -27.04 5.49 -22.30
CA ASN A 162 -28.38 4.92 -22.15
C ASN A 162 -29.45 5.94 -21.69
N GLU A 163 -29.05 7.15 -21.27
CA GLU A 163 -29.93 8.25 -20.86
C GLU A 163 -30.14 9.32 -21.96
N GLY A 164 -29.52 9.19 -23.12
CA GLY A 164 -29.71 10.08 -24.30
C GLY A 164 -30.45 9.44 -25.42
#